data_2a99a5b6c0f03027f06e982d002ce48c
#
_entry.id   2a99a5b6c0f03027f06e982d002ce48c
#
_cell.length_a   1.000
_cell.length_b   1.000
_cell.length_c   1.000
_cell.angle_alpha   90.00
_cell.angle_beta   90.00
_cell.angle_gamma   90.00
#
_symmetry.space_group_name_H-M   'P 1'
#
loop_
_entity.id
_entity.type
_entity.pdbx_description
1 polymer ?
#
loop_
_entity_poly.entity_id
_entity_poly.type
_entity_poly.pdbx_seq_one_letter_code
_entity_poly.pdbx_strand_id
1 'polypeptide(L)'
;MLASIIRKTAAVAAALCIPAIAYAGDAAEVNIIGFSADGSIFAFEEYGVQDGSGFPYANRFYIDTATDSFVSGTPIRVRIEDETASLNDARAQAQTQGEAVIADAVLAENRGYTAGWNAITELSADFSRMAVNPRPVFAPIDAPVEFRLEDVPLVAPTMCEGFGAIMGYRLTRLGTTDGDTTELVHEDNSIPASRGCPLGYGIGGLQIFYPPSGDPVFALMIAMRQIGFEGPDHRWLAVAGRL
;
A
#
# COMPACT_ATOMS: atom_id res chain seq x y z
N MET A 1 66.97 -27.27 42.51
CA MET A 1 66.64 -26.59 41.24
C MET A 1 65.26 -27.12 40.80
N LEU A 2 64.17 -26.41 41.15
CA LEU A 2 62.83 -26.78 40.72
C LEU A 2 62.49 -26.00 39.48
N ALA A 3 62.26 -26.68 38.36
CA ALA A 3 61.77 -26.09 37.15
C ALA A 3 60.23 -26.02 37.22
N SER A 4 59.64 -24.81 37.27
CA SER A 4 58.24 -24.58 37.23
C SER A 4 57.70 -24.61 35.78
N ILE A 5 56.83 -25.58 35.46
CA ILE A 5 56.17 -25.69 34.16
C ILE A 5 54.85 -24.91 34.25
N ILE A 6 54.83 -23.76 33.63
CA ILE A 6 53.61 -22.96 33.45
C ILE A 6 52.81 -23.52 32.26
N ARG A 7 51.71 -24.24 32.54
CA ARG A 7 50.72 -24.61 31.51
C ARG A 7 49.83 -23.41 31.18
N LYS A 8 49.97 -22.87 29.98
CA LYS A 8 49.05 -21.88 29.42
C LYS A 8 47.81 -22.62 28.86
N THR A 9 46.69 -22.55 29.56
CA THR A 9 45.40 -22.97 29.06
C THR A 9 44.82 -21.87 28.19
N ALA A 10 44.80 -22.07 26.87
CA ALA A 10 44.10 -21.20 25.94
C ALA A 10 42.61 -21.58 25.97
N ALA A 11 41.75 -20.73 26.52
CA ALA A 11 40.30 -20.84 26.41
C ALA A 11 39.87 -20.35 25.03
N VAL A 12 39.43 -21.27 24.16
CA VAL A 12 38.78 -20.94 22.88
C VAL A 12 37.33 -20.62 23.18
N ALA A 13 36.97 -19.33 23.13
CA ALA A 13 35.59 -18.91 23.16
C ALA A 13 34.97 -19.17 21.78
N ALA A 14 34.19 -20.25 21.67
CA ALA A 14 33.35 -20.47 20.50
C ALA A 14 32.18 -19.46 20.56
N ALA A 15 32.22 -18.41 19.74
CA ALA A 15 31.10 -17.54 19.51
C ALA A 15 30.03 -18.33 18.75
N LEU A 16 28.96 -18.72 19.44
CA LEU A 16 27.74 -19.23 18.82
C LEU A 16 27.11 -18.07 18.05
N CYS A 17 27.35 -17.99 16.73
CA CYS A 17 26.52 -17.20 15.83
C CYS A 17 25.14 -17.88 15.78
N ILE A 18 24.20 -17.41 16.60
CA ILE A 18 22.79 -17.73 16.43
C ILE A 18 22.37 -16.97 15.17
N PRO A 19 21.95 -17.65 14.08
CA PRO A 19 21.38 -16.94 12.96
C PRO A 19 20.14 -16.19 13.46
N ALA A 20 20.17 -14.87 13.45
CA ALA A 20 18.97 -14.08 13.58
C ALA A 20 18.11 -14.41 12.36
N ILE A 21 16.92 -14.98 12.56
CA ILE A 21 15.95 -15.13 11.49
C ILE A 21 15.52 -13.69 11.15
N ALA A 22 16.06 -13.16 10.07
CA ALA A 22 15.65 -11.88 9.53
C ALA A 22 14.27 -12.10 8.88
N TYR A 23 13.21 -11.62 9.51
CA TYR A 23 11.91 -11.50 8.89
C TYR A 23 11.96 -10.25 8.00
N ALA A 24 12.27 -10.42 6.74
CA ALA A 24 12.35 -9.35 5.76
C ALA A 24 11.40 -9.67 4.60
N GLY A 25 10.11 -9.37 4.77
CA GLY A 25 9.17 -9.40 3.65
C GLY A 25 9.40 -8.25 2.68
N ASP A 26 8.92 -8.38 1.46
CA ASP A 26 8.97 -7.36 0.42
C ASP A 26 7.99 -6.21 0.75
N ALA A 27 8.51 -5.02 0.94
CA ALA A 27 7.74 -3.80 1.13
C ALA A 27 7.67 -3.00 -0.19
N ALA A 28 6.54 -3.08 -0.88
CA ALA A 28 6.34 -2.31 -2.10
C ALA A 28 6.41 -0.80 -1.83
N GLU A 29 7.19 -0.09 -2.63
CA GLU A 29 7.12 1.36 -2.71
C GLU A 29 5.86 1.79 -3.47
N VAL A 30 5.36 3.00 -3.18
CA VAL A 30 4.21 3.56 -3.86
C VAL A 30 4.52 4.93 -4.46
N ASN A 31 4.01 5.17 -5.65
CA ASN A 31 4.05 6.48 -6.31
C ASN A 31 2.64 6.88 -6.76
N ILE A 32 2.15 7.99 -6.24
CA ILE A 32 0.91 8.60 -6.74
C ILE A 32 1.21 9.23 -8.09
N ILE A 33 0.56 8.77 -9.15
CA ILE A 33 0.72 9.34 -10.49
C ILE A 33 -0.19 10.56 -10.62
N GLY A 34 -1.49 10.43 -10.30
CA GLY A 34 -2.41 11.56 -10.27
C GLY A 34 -3.83 11.19 -10.69
N PHE A 35 -4.59 12.21 -11.07
CA PHE A 35 -5.96 12.07 -11.53
C PHE A 35 -6.07 12.47 -13.02
N SER A 36 -7.12 12.00 -13.69
CA SER A 36 -7.55 12.61 -14.95
C SER A 36 -7.99 14.07 -14.72
N ALA A 37 -7.97 14.89 -15.76
CA ALA A 37 -8.29 16.32 -15.63
C ALA A 37 -9.68 16.60 -15.04
N ASP A 38 -10.64 15.71 -15.25
CA ASP A 38 -11.99 15.76 -14.71
C ASP A 38 -12.17 15.01 -13.36
N GLY A 39 -11.09 14.37 -12.86
CA GLY A 39 -11.11 13.58 -11.64
C GLY A 39 -11.79 12.22 -11.75
N SER A 40 -12.20 11.79 -12.95
CA SER A 40 -12.90 10.51 -13.14
C SER A 40 -12.01 9.29 -12.99
N ILE A 41 -10.69 9.42 -13.15
CA ILE A 41 -9.72 8.34 -12.98
C ILE A 41 -8.66 8.77 -11.97
N PHE A 42 -8.35 7.90 -11.02
CA PHE A 42 -7.16 7.99 -10.16
C PHE A 42 -6.14 6.94 -10.57
N ALA A 43 -4.85 7.29 -10.57
CA ALA A 43 -3.77 6.38 -10.91
C ALA A 43 -2.63 6.42 -9.91
N PHE A 44 -2.12 5.23 -9.56
CA PHE A 44 -0.91 5.04 -8.75
C PHE A 44 -0.10 3.85 -9.25
N GLU A 45 1.15 3.79 -8.84
CA GLU A 45 2.08 2.71 -9.11
C GLU A 45 2.59 2.14 -7.79
N GLU A 46 2.61 0.81 -7.64
CA GLU A 46 3.42 0.13 -6.63
C GLU A 46 4.57 -0.61 -7.32
N TYR A 47 5.75 -0.66 -6.70
CA TYR A 47 6.91 -1.29 -7.29
C TYR A 47 7.89 -1.76 -6.22
N GLY A 48 8.73 -2.72 -6.57
CA GLY A 48 9.72 -3.28 -5.67
C GLY A 48 10.53 -4.40 -6.31
N VAL A 49 11.30 -5.07 -5.48
CA VAL A 49 11.99 -6.31 -5.83
C VAL A 49 11.41 -7.41 -4.98
N GLN A 50 10.93 -8.46 -5.63
CA GLN A 50 10.22 -9.55 -4.98
C GLN A 50 11.16 -10.33 -4.07
N ASP A 51 10.73 -10.52 -2.83
CA ASP A 51 11.44 -11.35 -1.85
C ASP A 51 11.57 -12.80 -2.34
N GLY A 52 12.70 -13.43 -2.06
CA GLY A 52 13.05 -14.80 -2.45
C GLY A 52 13.50 -14.97 -3.90
N SER A 53 12.84 -14.34 -4.88
CA SER A 53 13.22 -14.46 -6.29
C SER A 53 14.19 -13.38 -6.78
N GLY A 54 14.22 -12.22 -6.13
CA GLY A 54 14.99 -11.06 -6.59
C GLY A 54 14.42 -10.41 -7.85
N PHE A 55 13.21 -10.79 -8.29
CA PHE A 55 12.62 -10.27 -9.52
C PHE A 55 12.03 -8.88 -9.33
N PRO A 56 12.44 -7.87 -10.14
CA PRO A 56 11.85 -6.56 -10.08
C PRO A 56 10.42 -6.57 -10.64
N TYR A 57 9.53 -5.80 -10.00
CA TYR A 57 8.16 -5.63 -10.44
C TYR A 57 7.69 -4.18 -10.36
N ALA A 58 6.70 -3.86 -11.20
CA ALA A 58 5.94 -2.62 -11.13
C ALA A 58 4.49 -2.87 -11.56
N ASN A 59 3.55 -2.43 -10.74
CA ASN A 59 2.12 -2.54 -11.00
C ASN A 59 1.51 -1.15 -11.07
N ARG A 60 0.74 -0.85 -12.12
CA ARG A 60 0.03 0.42 -12.27
C ARG A 60 -1.47 0.18 -12.21
N PHE A 61 -2.11 0.95 -11.37
CA PHE A 61 -3.53 0.86 -11.09
C PHE A 61 -4.23 2.12 -11.59
N TYR A 62 -5.36 1.94 -12.26
CA TYR A 62 -6.22 3.01 -12.75
C TYR A 62 -7.63 2.72 -12.27
N ILE A 63 -8.17 3.61 -11.44
CA ILE A 63 -9.43 3.42 -10.73
C ILE A 63 -10.42 4.48 -11.19
N ASP A 64 -11.59 4.06 -11.63
CA ASP A 64 -12.75 4.92 -11.87
C ASP A 64 -13.27 5.42 -10.51
N THR A 65 -13.22 6.73 -10.29
CA THR A 65 -13.58 7.35 -9.00
C THR A 65 -15.08 7.37 -8.72
N ALA A 66 -15.91 7.13 -9.72
CA ALA A 66 -17.36 7.08 -9.54
C ALA A 66 -17.85 5.70 -9.11
N THR A 67 -17.13 4.64 -9.48
CA THR A 67 -17.54 3.24 -9.25
C THR A 67 -16.58 2.46 -8.37
N ASP A 68 -15.45 3.04 -7.97
CA ASP A 68 -14.35 2.39 -7.23
C ASP A 68 -13.93 1.07 -7.89
N SER A 69 -13.80 1.08 -9.21
CA SER A 69 -13.47 -0.12 -9.98
C SER A 69 -12.31 0.14 -10.93
N PHE A 70 -11.57 -0.92 -11.29
CA PHE A 70 -10.48 -0.79 -12.24
C PHE A 70 -11.00 -0.41 -13.64
N VAL A 71 -10.31 0.54 -14.26
CA VAL A 71 -10.51 0.87 -15.67
C VAL A 71 -10.24 -0.39 -16.52
N SER A 72 -11.02 -0.58 -17.57
CA SER A 72 -10.88 -1.76 -18.46
C SER A 72 -9.45 -1.94 -18.96
N GLY A 73 -8.95 -3.18 -18.89
CA GLY A 73 -7.57 -3.52 -19.25
C GLY A 73 -6.52 -3.23 -18.16
N THR A 74 -6.94 -2.84 -16.98
CA THR A 74 -6.07 -2.62 -15.82
C THR A 74 -6.45 -3.54 -14.63
N PRO A 75 -5.61 -3.72 -13.62
CA PRO A 75 -4.28 -3.15 -13.43
C PRO A 75 -3.24 -3.72 -14.41
N ILE A 76 -2.25 -2.90 -14.76
CA ILE A 76 -1.06 -3.31 -15.50
C ILE A 76 -0.10 -3.91 -14.51
N ARG A 77 0.38 -5.13 -14.79
CA ARG A 77 1.32 -5.84 -13.91
C ARG A 77 2.53 -6.26 -14.71
N VAL A 78 3.71 -5.79 -14.31
CA VAL A 78 5.00 -6.16 -14.89
C VAL A 78 5.84 -6.81 -13.81
N ARG A 79 6.36 -8.00 -14.09
CA ARG A 79 7.40 -8.67 -13.31
C ARG A 79 8.42 -9.21 -14.32
N ILE A 80 9.69 -8.87 -14.14
CA ILE A 80 10.77 -9.35 -15.00
C ILE A 80 11.42 -10.54 -14.29
N GLU A 81 11.28 -11.74 -14.86
CA GLU A 81 11.81 -12.98 -14.27
C GLU A 81 13.32 -13.13 -14.56
N ASP A 82 14.07 -12.11 -14.16
CA ASP A 82 15.52 -12.02 -14.24
C ASP A 82 16.01 -11.15 -13.07
N GLU A 83 16.71 -11.76 -12.12
CA GLU A 83 17.24 -11.07 -10.94
C GLU A 83 18.31 -10.00 -11.27
N THR A 84 18.87 -10.03 -12.50
CA THR A 84 19.84 -9.05 -12.97
C THR A 84 19.18 -7.84 -13.62
N ALA A 85 17.88 -7.90 -13.91
CA ALA A 85 17.12 -6.77 -14.45
C ALA A 85 16.98 -5.66 -13.40
N SER A 86 16.95 -4.42 -13.84
CA SER A 86 16.77 -3.31 -12.90
C SER A 86 15.30 -3.05 -12.58
N LEU A 87 15.03 -2.51 -11.40
CA LEU A 87 13.71 -2.03 -11.03
C LEU A 87 13.18 -0.98 -12.02
N ASN A 88 14.07 -0.13 -12.55
CA ASN A 88 13.71 0.88 -13.55
C ASN A 88 13.20 0.25 -14.86
N ASP A 89 13.71 -0.93 -15.25
CA ASP A 89 13.23 -1.63 -16.45
C ASP A 89 11.77 -2.09 -16.28
N ALA A 90 11.42 -2.63 -15.10
CA ALA A 90 10.05 -3.03 -14.81
C ALA A 90 9.11 -1.81 -14.80
N ARG A 91 9.54 -0.71 -14.16
CA ARG A 91 8.77 0.53 -14.12
C ARG A 91 8.58 1.16 -15.50
N ALA A 92 9.62 1.20 -16.33
CA ALA A 92 9.54 1.73 -17.68
C ALA A 92 8.58 0.91 -18.58
N GLN A 93 8.58 -0.42 -18.43
CA GLN A 93 7.63 -1.28 -19.14
C GLN A 93 6.18 -1.03 -18.67
N ALA A 94 5.96 -0.94 -17.37
CA ALA A 94 4.63 -0.64 -16.82
C ALA A 94 4.14 0.75 -17.24
N GLN A 95 5.03 1.75 -17.26
CA GLN A 95 4.73 3.09 -17.76
C GLN A 95 4.33 3.08 -19.23
N THR A 96 5.12 2.42 -20.09
CA THR A 96 4.83 2.33 -21.52
C THR A 96 3.44 1.73 -21.79
N GLN A 97 3.04 0.72 -21.04
CA GLN A 97 1.69 0.14 -21.13
C GLN A 97 0.62 1.09 -20.60
N GLY A 98 0.94 1.83 -19.53
CA GLY A 98 0.03 2.79 -18.90
C GLY A 98 -0.31 4.00 -19.76
N GLU A 99 0.62 4.46 -20.61
CA GLU A 99 0.39 5.55 -21.57
C GLU A 99 -0.78 5.25 -22.54
N ALA A 100 -1.10 3.97 -22.76
CA ALA A 100 -2.26 3.58 -23.57
C ALA A 100 -3.61 3.77 -22.86
N VAL A 101 -3.61 3.86 -21.53
CA VAL A 101 -4.82 4.10 -20.71
C VAL A 101 -5.07 5.60 -20.60
N ILE A 102 -4.07 6.33 -20.13
CA ILE A 102 -4.06 7.80 -20.01
C ILE A 102 -2.62 8.28 -19.90
N ALA A 103 -2.27 9.36 -20.60
CA ALA A 103 -0.93 9.88 -20.61
C ALA A 103 -0.48 10.33 -19.20
N ASP A 104 0.72 9.92 -18.80
CA ASP A 104 1.31 10.31 -17.51
C ASP A 104 1.41 11.81 -17.32
N ALA A 105 1.63 12.57 -18.41
CA ALA A 105 1.67 14.02 -18.36
C ALA A 105 0.33 14.62 -17.86
N VAL A 106 -0.80 14.07 -18.33
CA VAL A 106 -2.13 14.50 -17.87
C VAL A 106 -2.32 14.20 -16.39
N LEU A 107 -1.93 13.01 -15.94
CA LEU A 107 -2.02 12.62 -14.53
C LEU A 107 -1.12 13.48 -13.65
N ALA A 108 0.12 13.75 -14.08
CA ALA A 108 1.07 14.56 -13.33
C ALA A 108 0.62 16.03 -13.16
N GLU A 109 -0.03 16.60 -14.16
CA GLU A 109 -0.62 17.94 -14.10
C GLU A 109 -1.77 18.01 -13.08
N ASN A 110 -2.47 16.89 -12.85
CA ASN A 110 -3.63 16.77 -11.98
C ASN A 110 -3.34 15.87 -10.77
N ARG A 111 -2.14 15.92 -10.23
CA ARG A 111 -1.72 15.03 -9.14
C ARG A 111 -2.57 15.16 -7.87
N GLY A 112 -3.27 16.27 -7.70
CA GLY A 112 -3.91 16.59 -6.44
C GLY A 112 -2.86 16.87 -5.36
N TYR A 113 -3.22 16.68 -4.09
CA TYR A 113 -2.28 16.78 -2.98
C TYR A 113 -2.54 15.69 -1.94
N THR A 114 -1.49 15.37 -1.20
CA THR A 114 -1.55 14.40 -0.10
C THR A 114 -2.05 15.12 1.16
N ALA A 115 -3.29 14.85 1.56
CA ALA A 115 -3.90 15.47 2.74
C ALA A 115 -3.42 14.82 4.05
N GLY A 116 -3.08 13.53 4.02
CA GLY A 116 -2.51 12.78 5.15
C GLY A 116 -1.70 11.59 4.66
N TRP A 117 -0.71 11.17 5.45
CA TRP A 117 0.13 10.01 5.14
C TRP A 117 0.63 9.33 6.41
N ASN A 118 0.41 8.01 6.50
CA ASN A 118 0.94 7.11 7.52
C ASN A 118 2.05 6.26 6.88
N ALA A 119 3.30 6.64 7.08
CA ALA A 119 4.40 5.81 6.61
C ALA A 119 4.43 4.47 7.35
N ILE A 120 4.72 3.37 6.66
CA ILE A 120 4.80 2.02 7.27
C ILE A 120 5.85 1.93 8.38
N THR A 121 6.79 2.86 8.43
CA THR A 121 7.83 2.98 9.45
C THR A 121 7.45 3.90 10.61
N GLU A 122 6.29 4.56 10.56
CA GLU A 122 5.84 5.50 11.59
C GLU A 122 5.15 4.72 12.74
N LEU A 123 5.84 4.60 13.86
CA LEU A 123 5.37 3.81 15.00
C LEU A 123 4.23 4.48 15.80
N SER A 124 4.02 5.78 15.65
CA SER A 124 2.93 6.52 16.31
C SER A 124 1.70 6.74 15.42
N ALA A 125 1.73 6.28 14.17
CA ALA A 125 0.60 6.41 13.25
C ALA A 125 -0.59 5.56 13.69
N ASP A 126 -1.79 6.11 13.56
CA ASP A 126 -3.03 5.34 13.70
C ASP A 126 -3.45 4.81 12.33
N PHE A 127 -3.08 3.57 12.05
CA PHE A 127 -3.42 2.92 10.77
C PHE A 127 -4.91 2.57 10.65
N SER A 128 -5.68 2.66 11.73
CA SER A 128 -7.14 2.41 11.70
C SER A 128 -7.95 3.66 11.43
N ARG A 129 -7.32 4.85 11.48
CA ARG A 129 -8.01 6.14 11.39
C ARG A 129 -7.18 7.19 10.68
N MET A 130 -7.82 7.99 9.85
CA MET A 130 -7.22 9.21 9.29
C MET A 130 -8.26 10.32 9.25
N ALA A 131 -7.94 11.46 9.89
CA ALA A 131 -8.75 12.66 9.85
C ALA A 131 -7.91 13.82 9.32
N VAL A 132 -8.39 14.52 8.29
CA VAL A 132 -7.65 15.59 7.59
C VAL A 132 -8.54 16.78 7.26
N ASN A 133 -7.92 17.94 7.06
CA ASN A 133 -8.56 19.05 6.38
C ASN A 133 -8.50 18.80 4.87
N PRO A 134 -9.64 18.84 4.15
CA PRO A 134 -9.68 18.49 2.74
C PRO A 134 -9.01 19.51 1.81
N ARG A 135 -8.62 20.70 2.29
CA ARG A 135 -7.85 21.71 1.54
C ARG A 135 -6.59 22.11 2.28
N PRO A 136 -5.47 22.33 1.56
CA PRO A 136 -4.23 22.79 2.16
C PRO A 136 -4.26 24.32 2.41
N VAL A 137 -5.23 24.80 3.18
CA VAL A 137 -5.42 26.21 3.52
C VAL A 137 -5.40 26.41 5.03
N PHE A 138 -4.86 27.53 5.49
CA PHE A 138 -4.84 27.90 6.88
C PHE A 138 -5.55 29.27 7.04
N ALA A 139 -6.52 29.42 7.92
CA ALA A 139 -7.18 28.40 8.74
C ALA A 139 -8.09 27.51 7.87
N PRO A 140 -8.46 26.29 8.36
CA PRO A 140 -9.37 25.42 7.61
C PRO A 140 -10.70 26.11 7.29
N ILE A 141 -11.24 25.91 6.08
CA ILE A 141 -12.49 26.48 5.60
C ILE A 141 -13.56 25.43 5.34
N ASP A 142 -13.18 24.17 5.27
CA ASP A 142 -14.08 23.04 5.08
C ASP A 142 -14.15 22.19 6.35
N ALA A 143 -15.20 21.40 6.50
CA ALA A 143 -15.29 20.38 7.53
C ALA A 143 -14.19 19.33 7.33
N PRO A 144 -13.64 18.73 8.39
CA PRO A 144 -12.69 17.63 8.28
C PRO A 144 -13.29 16.43 7.54
N VAL A 145 -12.46 15.68 6.85
CA VAL A 145 -12.81 14.36 6.31
C VAL A 145 -12.15 13.31 7.19
N GLU A 146 -12.94 12.34 7.67
CA GLU A 146 -12.45 11.27 8.52
C GLU A 146 -12.84 9.90 7.97
N PHE A 147 -11.84 9.01 7.87
CA PHE A 147 -12.01 7.61 7.52
C PHE A 147 -11.62 6.70 8.69
N ARG A 148 -12.34 5.59 8.80
CA ARG A 148 -11.99 4.47 9.68
C ARG A 148 -11.92 3.18 8.89
N LEU A 149 -10.92 2.37 9.22
CA LEU A 149 -10.68 1.06 8.64
C LEU A 149 -10.65 0.03 9.77
N GLU A 150 -11.35 -1.08 9.56
CA GLU A 150 -11.40 -2.22 10.48
C GLU A 150 -11.05 -3.50 9.72
N ASP A 151 -10.16 -4.32 10.28
CA ASP A 151 -9.93 -5.67 9.77
C ASP A 151 -11.15 -6.56 10.05
N VAL A 152 -11.59 -7.32 9.05
CA VAL A 152 -12.74 -8.23 9.12
C VAL A 152 -12.25 -9.66 8.87
N PRO A 153 -12.30 -10.57 9.86
CA PRO A 153 -11.95 -11.97 9.62
C PRO A 153 -12.88 -12.61 8.59
N LEU A 154 -12.32 -13.24 7.58
CA LEU A 154 -13.05 -13.90 6.51
C LEU A 154 -12.63 -15.36 6.35
N VAL A 155 -13.47 -16.14 5.64
CA VAL A 155 -13.14 -17.51 5.29
C VAL A 155 -11.91 -17.51 4.38
N ALA A 156 -10.87 -18.22 4.80
CA ALA A 156 -9.63 -18.32 4.03
C ALA A 156 -9.90 -19.03 2.69
N PRO A 157 -9.46 -18.47 1.54
CA PRO A 157 -9.41 -19.23 0.29
C PRO A 157 -8.54 -20.48 0.46
N THR A 158 -8.80 -21.54 -0.31
CA THR A 158 -8.07 -22.81 -0.20
C THR A 158 -6.54 -22.64 -0.27
N MET A 159 -6.06 -21.70 -1.10
CA MET A 159 -4.63 -21.38 -1.20
C MET A 159 -4.04 -20.75 0.08
N CYS A 160 -4.89 -20.26 0.98
CA CYS A 160 -4.47 -19.61 2.24
C CYS A 160 -4.70 -20.52 3.45
N GLU A 161 -5.17 -21.73 3.29
CA GLU A 161 -5.39 -22.68 4.38
C GLU A 161 -4.07 -22.97 5.13
N GLY A 162 -4.12 -22.90 6.45
CA GLY A 162 -2.95 -23.15 7.31
C GLY A 162 -2.11 -21.92 7.65
N PHE A 163 -2.34 -20.77 7.03
CA PHE A 163 -1.60 -19.54 7.32
C PHE A 163 -2.21 -18.67 8.45
N GLY A 164 -3.23 -19.16 9.14
CA GLY A 164 -3.90 -18.45 10.23
C GLY A 164 -5.11 -17.67 9.74
N ALA A 165 -5.49 -16.63 10.49
CA ALA A 165 -6.64 -15.79 10.15
C ALA A 165 -6.35 -14.94 8.91
N ILE A 166 -7.23 -15.00 7.94
CA ILE A 166 -7.19 -14.18 6.72
C ILE A 166 -8.19 -13.05 6.89
N MET A 167 -7.76 -11.84 6.58
CA MET A 167 -8.52 -10.62 6.81
C MET A 167 -9.02 -10.00 5.51
N GLY A 168 -10.28 -9.57 5.50
CA GLY A 168 -10.78 -8.48 4.67
C GLY A 168 -10.77 -7.19 5.46
N TYR A 169 -11.36 -6.14 4.91
CA TYR A 169 -11.52 -4.87 5.63
C TYR A 169 -12.88 -4.24 5.40
N ARG A 170 -13.29 -3.41 6.36
CA ARG A 170 -14.40 -2.47 6.26
C ARG A 170 -13.84 -1.07 6.33
N LEU A 171 -14.27 -0.21 5.40
CA LEU A 171 -13.91 1.20 5.34
C LEU A 171 -15.15 2.07 5.50
N THR A 172 -15.11 3.01 6.42
CA THR A 172 -16.21 3.91 6.75
C THR A 172 -15.73 5.36 6.66
N ARG A 173 -16.52 6.23 6.03
CA ARG A 173 -16.35 7.68 6.13
C ARG A 173 -17.30 8.21 7.20
N LEU A 174 -16.74 8.87 8.21
CA LEU A 174 -17.53 9.41 9.33
C LEU A 174 -18.12 10.76 8.98
N GLY A 175 -19.37 11.00 9.40
CA GLY A 175 -19.91 12.34 9.49
C GLY A 175 -19.14 13.18 10.51
N THR A 176 -18.69 14.36 10.14
CA THR A 176 -17.82 15.22 10.97
C THR A 176 -18.50 16.50 11.43
N THR A 177 -19.70 16.80 10.93
CA THR A 177 -20.53 17.93 11.34
C THR A 177 -21.93 17.47 11.77
N ASP A 178 -22.63 18.34 12.51
CA ASP A 178 -23.98 18.04 12.97
C ASP A 178 -24.93 17.79 11.78
N GLY A 179 -25.56 16.62 11.78
CA GLY A 179 -26.46 16.17 10.71
C GLY A 179 -25.82 15.35 9.61
N ASP A 180 -24.48 15.25 9.56
CA ASP A 180 -23.79 14.35 8.62
C ASP A 180 -24.05 12.88 8.98
N THR A 181 -24.12 12.05 7.97
CA THR A 181 -24.24 10.60 8.12
C THR A 181 -22.91 9.91 7.94
N THR A 182 -22.71 8.84 8.71
CA THR A 182 -21.60 7.92 8.47
C THR A 182 -21.92 7.04 7.27
N GLU A 183 -20.98 6.90 6.35
CA GLU A 183 -21.12 6.16 5.10
C GLU A 183 -20.23 4.92 5.11
N LEU A 184 -20.79 3.75 4.77
CA LEU A 184 -20.01 2.57 4.44
C LEU A 184 -19.43 2.74 3.02
N VAL A 185 -18.11 2.94 2.93
CA VAL A 185 -17.43 3.15 1.65
C VAL A 185 -17.09 1.81 0.99
N HIS A 186 -16.59 0.85 1.79
CA HIS A 186 -16.23 -0.49 1.31
C HIS A 186 -16.39 -1.53 2.42
N GLU A 187 -16.78 -2.74 2.06
CA GLU A 187 -16.74 -3.91 2.94
C GLU A 187 -16.48 -5.19 2.13
N ASP A 188 -15.45 -5.93 2.52
CA ASP A 188 -15.18 -7.22 1.92
C ASP A 188 -16.13 -8.30 2.45
N ASN A 189 -16.73 -9.05 1.53
CA ASN A 189 -17.52 -10.25 1.85
C ASN A 189 -16.75 -11.54 1.52
N SER A 190 -15.66 -11.44 0.78
CA SER A 190 -14.74 -12.52 0.42
C SER A 190 -13.38 -11.92 0.02
N ILE A 191 -12.34 -12.75 0.03
CA ILE A 191 -11.00 -12.31 -0.39
C ILE A 191 -10.89 -12.42 -1.91
N PRO A 192 -10.68 -11.31 -2.64
CA PRO A 192 -10.38 -11.36 -4.06
C PRO A 192 -9.07 -12.11 -4.33
N ALA A 193 -9.04 -12.97 -5.35
CA ALA A 193 -7.84 -13.76 -5.70
C ALA A 193 -6.59 -12.88 -5.95
N SER A 194 -6.79 -11.63 -6.38
CA SER A 194 -5.71 -10.67 -6.62
C SER A 194 -5.00 -10.18 -5.37
N ARG A 195 -5.56 -10.42 -4.18
CA ARG A 195 -4.98 -10.00 -2.88
C ARG A 195 -4.15 -11.09 -2.19
N GLY A 196 -4.07 -12.30 -2.77
CA GLY A 196 -3.36 -13.42 -2.15
C GLY A 196 -3.93 -13.78 -0.78
N CYS A 197 -3.07 -13.86 0.24
CA CYS A 197 -3.44 -14.22 1.61
C CYS A 197 -3.22 -13.02 2.57
N PRO A 198 -4.17 -12.09 2.66
CA PRO A 198 -4.01 -10.87 3.44
C PRO A 198 -4.11 -11.14 4.93
N LEU A 199 -3.22 -10.52 5.70
CA LEU A 199 -3.07 -10.63 7.16
C LEU A 199 -3.62 -9.42 7.91
N GLY A 200 -3.90 -8.33 7.20
CA GLY A 200 -4.44 -7.09 7.77
C GLY A 200 -4.21 -5.90 6.88
N TYR A 201 -4.92 -4.82 7.19
CA TYR A 201 -4.95 -3.60 6.41
C TYR A 201 -4.75 -2.37 7.30
N GLY A 202 -4.36 -1.27 6.68
CA GLY A 202 -4.24 0.01 7.38
C GLY A 202 -4.34 1.18 6.43
N ILE A 203 -4.80 2.32 6.92
CA ILE A 203 -4.84 3.55 6.14
C ILE A 203 -3.41 4.06 5.97
N GLY A 204 -2.91 4.08 4.74
CA GLY A 204 -1.57 4.57 4.39
C GLY A 204 -1.55 6.04 4.01
N GLY A 205 -2.59 6.53 3.33
CA GLY A 205 -2.63 7.95 2.95
C GLY A 205 -3.94 8.37 2.29
N LEU A 206 -4.14 9.67 2.17
CA LEU A 206 -5.30 10.24 1.51
C LEU A 206 -4.84 11.30 0.51
N GLN A 207 -5.16 11.06 -0.76
CA GLN A 207 -4.96 11.98 -1.87
C GLN A 207 -6.28 12.64 -2.22
N ILE A 208 -6.27 13.96 -2.41
CA ILE A 208 -7.45 14.74 -2.76
C ILE A 208 -7.17 15.57 -4.00
N PHE A 209 -8.15 15.61 -4.90
CA PHE A 209 -8.09 16.44 -6.09
C PHE A 209 -9.40 17.23 -6.26
N TYR A 210 -9.27 18.50 -6.62
CA TYR A 210 -10.35 19.41 -6.93
C TYR A 210 -10.34 19.65 -8.44
N PRO A 211 -11.15 18.93 -9.21
CA PRO A 211 -11.23 19.16 -10.66
C PRO A 211 -11.78 20.55 -10.96
N PRO A 212 -11.51 21.11 -12.15
CA PRO A 212 -12.03 22.42 -12.55
C PRO A 212 -13.56 22.52 -12.56
N SER A 213 -14.24 21.38 -12.66
CA SER A 213 -15.71 21.27 -12.57
C SER A 213 -16.09 19.97 -11.89
N GLY A 214 -17.23 20.00 -11.16
CA GLY A 214 -17.73 18.85 -10.39
C GLY A 214 -17.24 18.84 -8.95
N ASP A 215 -17.57 17.75 -8.26
CA ASP A 215 -17.24 17.56 -6.85
C ASP A 215 -15.77 17.13 -6.66
N PRO A 216 -15.17 17.47 -5.53
CA PRO A 216 -13.85 16.98 -5.19
C PRO A 216 -13.83 15.44 -5.13
N VAL A 217 -12.70 14.86 -5.51
CA VAL A 217 -12.49 13.41 -5.47
C VAL A 217 -11.35 13.07 -4.51
N PHE A 218 -11.46 11.88 -3.92
CA PHE A 218 -10.43 11.34 -3.05
C PHE A 218 -9.94 9.98 -3.54
N ALA A 219 -8.72 9.65 -3.16
CA ALA A 219 -8.18 8.29 -3.22
C ALA A 219 -7.50 7.98 -1.88
N LEU A 220 -8.08 7.05 -1.14
CA LEU A 220 -7.54 6.55 0.12
C LEU A 220 -6.61 5.38 -0.18
N MET A 221 -5.33 5.55 0.11
CA MET A 221 -4.32 4.51 -0.03
C MET A 221 -4.39 3.57 1.16
N ILE A 222 -4.47 2.29 0.90
CA ILE A 222 -4.55 1.22 1.91
C ILE A 222 -3.29 0.37 1.83
N ALA A 223 -2.60 0.29 2.94
CA ALA A 223 -1.47 -0.60 3.17
C ALA A 223 -2.00 -1.99 3.53
N MET A 224 -1.65 -3.01 2.76
CA MET A 224 -2.04 -4.40 3.00
C MET A 224 -0.82 -5.24 3.36
N ARG A 225 -0.89 -5.96 4.47
CA ARG A 225 0.07 -7.01 4.80
C ARG A 225 -0.47 -8.34 4.30
N GLN A 226 0.36 -9.11 3.63
CA GLN A 226 0.01 -10.44 3.13
C GLN A 226 1.12 -11.45 3.45
N ILE A 227 0.82 -12.73 3.30
CA ILE A 227 1.84 -13.78 3.40
C ILE A 227 2.87 -13.59 2.30
N GLY A 228 4.15 -13.52 2.67
CA GLY A 228 5.32 -13.48 1.80
C GLY A 228 6.24 -14.68 2.04
N PHE A 229 7.39 -14.71 1.40
CA PHE A 229 8.34 -15.84 1.44
C PHE A 229 9.14 -15.88 2.75
N GLU A 230 9.81 -14.79 3.14
CA GLU A 230 10.62 -14.71 4.37
C GLU A 230 9.90 -13.98 5.51
N GLY A 231 8.73 -13.40 5.23
CA GLY A 231 7.94 -12.66 6.20
C GLY A 231 6.70 -12.05 5.53
N PRO A 232 5.90 -11.24 6.24
CA PRO A 232 4.77 -10.57 5.61
C PRO A 232 5.23 -9.56 4.57
N ASP A 233 4.72 -9.69 3.35
CA ASP A 233 4.86 -8.67 2.32
C ASP A 233 3.92 -7.50 2.58
N HIS A 234 4.32 -6.34 2.11
CA HIS A 234 3.53 -5.13 2.14
C HIS A 234 3.15 -4.71 0.71
N ARG A 235 1.86 -4.48 0.47
CA ARG A 235 1.30 -4.08 -0.83
C ARG A 235 0.35 -2.91 -0.67
N TRP A 236 0.05 -2.25 -1.79
CA TRP A 236 -0.83 -1.10 -1.80
C TRP A 236 -2.12 -1.36 -2.55
N LEU A 237 -3.22 -0.90 -1.96
CA LEU A 237 -4.54 -0.80 -2.57
C LEU A 237 -4.97 0.67 -2.52
N ALA A 238 -6.01 1.00 -3.27
CA ALA A 238 -6.68 2.28 -3.09
C ALA A 238 -8.19 2.10 -3.21
N VAL A 239 -8.92 2.93 -2.49
CA VAL A 239 -10.37 3.14 -2.62
C VAL A 239 -10.57 4.59 -3.04
N ALA A 240 -11.29 4.81 -4.12
CA ALA A 240 -11.52 6.15 -4.66
C ALA A 240 -13.01 6.51 -4.66
N GLY A 241 -13.30 7.81 -4.55
CA GLY A 241 -14.67 8.28 -4.50
C GLY A 241 -14.79 9.80 -4.56
N ARG A 242 -16.01 10.30 -4.38
CA ARG A 242 -16.31 11.73 -4.25
C ARG A 242 -16.40 12.13 -2.79
N LEU A 243 -15.97 13.36 -2.49
CA LEU A 243 -16.10 13.95 -1.15
C LEU A 243 -17.49 14.51 -0.92
#